data_3858620d548e38f74f3451fa80908f2c
#
_entry.id   3858620d548e38f74f3451fa80908f2c
#
_cell.length_a   1.000
_cell.length_b   1.000
_cell.length_c   1.000
_cell.angle_alpha   90.00
_cell.angle_beta   90.00
_cell.angle_gamma   90.00
#
_symmetry.space_group_name_H-M   'P 1'
#
loop_
_entity.id
_entity.type
_entity.pdbx_description
1 polymer ?
#
loop_
_entity_poly.entity_id
_entity_poly.type
_entity_poly.pdbx_seq_one_letter_code
_entity_poly.pdbx_strand_id
1 'polypeptide(L)'
;MNVTYEKKDAMTFIGYHTEIRPEEGYQKCPEFWDKEYAAKYARLWQTMQPENAVEKAILDNEIGMYAICTEGENGFTYWIAGLYRGGEVPEGLELYSFSASDWAVFTARGSMPGSLQTLNTAVWREWFPSEGQKYNANGTATLEVYSAGNPQSPDYECGIWVPIQRA
;
A
#
# COMPACT_ATOMS: atom_id res chain seq x y z
N MET A 1 14.88 4.45 12.84
CA MET A 1 14.12 4.06 11.62
C MET A 1 14.86 2.92 10.93
N ASN A 2 14.18 1.79 10.74
CA ASN A 2 14.76 0.63 10.06
C ASN A 2 14.57 0.73 8.57
N VAL A 3 15.67 0.74 7.82
CA VAL A 3 15.64 0.76 6.36
C VAL A 3 16.62 -0.28 5.81
N THR A 4 16.17 -1.03 4.81
CA THR A 4 17.03 -1.92 4.02
C THR A 4 16.91 -1.53 2.55
N TYR A 5 17.90 -1.93 1.75
CA TYR A 5 17.92 -1.63 0.32
C TYR A 5 17.93 -2.95 -0.43
N GLU A 6 16.92 -3.15 -1.28
CA GLU A 6 16.68 -4.42 -1.95
C GLU A 6 16.41 -4.21 -3.43
N LYS A 7 16.91 -5.12 -4.25
CA LYS A 7 16.52 -5.19 -5.66
C LYS A 7 15.28 -6.07 -5.79
N LYS A 8 14.31 -5.60 -6.55
CA LYS A 8 13.09 -6.36 -6.81
C LYS A 8 12.79 -6.36 -8.30
N ASP A 9 12.30 -7.50 -8.78
CA ASP A 9 11.80 -7.63 -10.15
C ASP A 9 10.52 -6.81 -10.31
N ALA A 10 10.06 -6.66 -11.57
CA ALA A 10 8.79 -6.00 -11.85
C ALA A 10 7.65 -6.69 -11.09
N MET A 11 6.74 -5.88 -10.54
CA MET A 11 5.59 -6.37 -9.78
C MET A 11 4.31 -5.80 -10.37
N THR A 12 3.28 -6.63 -10.47
CA THR A 12 1.94 -6.18 -10.87
C THR A 12 0.97 -6.42 -9.73
N PHE A 13 0.17 -5.41 -9.45
CA PHE A 13 -0.86 -5.42 -8.41
C PHE A 13 -2.24 -5.30 -9.03
N ILE A 14 -3.23 -5.86 -8.34
CA ILE A 14 -4.64 -5.70 -8.67
C ILE A 14 -5.34 -5.04 -7.48
N GLY A 15 -6.22 -4.07 -7.75
CA GLY A 15 -6.90 -3.39 -6.67
C GLY A 15 -7.90 -2.35 -7.16
N TYR A 16 -8.33 -1.53 -6.24
CA TYR A 16 -9.23 -0.40 -6.51
C TYR A 16 -8.72 0.83 -5.76
N HIS A 17 -9.12 2.01 -6.22
CA HIS A 17 -8.53 3.24 -5.74
C HIS A 17 -9.54 4.37 -5.56
N THR A 18 -9.10 5.40 -4.84
CA THR A 18 -9.80 6.67 -4.71
C THR A 18 -8.78 7.80 -4.77
N GLU A 19 -9.23 9.01 -5.05
CA GLU A 19 -8.37 10.19 -4.97
C GLU A 19 -8.49 10.85 -3.61
N ILE A 20 -7.36 11.28 -3.06
CA ILE A 20 -7.28 11.90 -1.73
C ILE A 20 -6.43 13.17 -1.85
N ARG A 21 -6.89 14.26 -1.26
CA ARG A 21 -6.12 15.51 -1.18
C ARG A 21 -4.96 15.33 -0.20
N PRO A 22 -3.78 15.92 -0.46
CA PRO A 22 -2.61 15.75 0.40
C PRO A 22 -2.87 16.08 1.86
N GLU A 23 -3.61 17.15 2.14
CA GLU A 23 -3.93 17.60 3.50
C GLU A 23 -4.89 16.68 4.26
N GLU A 24 -5.59 15.78 3.55
CA GLU A 24 -6.57 14.87 4.11
C GLU A 24 -6.06 13.44 4.27
N GLY A 25 -4.82 13.17 3.88
CA GLY A 25 -4.28 11.81 3.80
C GLY A 25 -4.40 11.02 5.09
N TYR A 26 -4.00 11.59 6.23
CA TYR A 26 -4.00 10.89 7.50
C TYR A 26 -5.40 10.63 8.06
N GLN A 27 -6.41 11.32 7.54
CA GLN A 27 -7.81 11.08 7.87
C GLN A 27 -8.49 10.15 6.87
N LYS A 28 -8.29 10.41 5.58
CA LYS A 28 -9.03 9.72 4.51
C LYS A 28 -8.50 8.33 4.18
N CYS A 29 -7.19 8.09 4.33
CA CYS A 29 -6.66 6.74 4.09
C CYS A 29 -7.25 5.71 5.07
N PRO A 30 -7.23 5.92 6.40
CA PRO A 30 -7.91 5.00 7.31
C PRO A 30 -9.41 4.89 7.05
N GLU A 31 -10.06 5.99 6.69
CA GLU A 31 -11.48 6.01 6.37
C GLU A 31 -11.82 5.11 5.16
N PHE A 32 -10.98 5.19 4.11
CA PHE A 32 -11.11 4.34 2.94
C PHE A 32 -10.99 2.86 3.30
N TRP A 33 -10.00 2.51 4.14
CA TRP A 33 -9.84 1.15 4.63
C TRP A 33 -11.06 0.69 5.45
N ASP A 34 -11.58 1.53 6.33
CA ASP A 34 -12.69 1.16 7.21
C ASP A 34 -14.00 0.99 6.44
N LYS A 35 -14.32 1.92 5.55
CA LYS A 35 -15.62 1.95 4.86
C LYS A 35 -15.64 1.13 3.59
N GLU A 36 -14.61 1.27 2.77
CA GLU A 36 -14.59 0.67 1.43
C GLU A 36 -13.93 -0.70 1.40
N TYR A 37 -13.33 -1.13 2.50
CA TYR A 37 -12.71 -2.44 2.59
C TYR A 37 -13.26 -3.25 3.78
N ALA A 38 -12.97 -2.85 5.02
CA ALA A 38 -13.33 -3.64 6.19
C ALA A 38 -14.85 -3.83 6.31
N ALA A 39 -15.62 -2.76 6.25
CA ALA A 39 -17.09 -2.83 6.36
C ALA A 39 -17.70 -3.49 5.12
N LYS A 40 -17.27 -3.08 3.93
CA LYS A 40 -17.85 -3.55 2.66
C LYS A 40 -17.65 -5.06 2.44
N TYR A 41 -16.49 -5.59 2.82
CA TYR A 41 -16.14 -6.99 2.59
C TYR A 41 -16.08 -7.83 3.87
N ALA A 42 -16.68 -7.35 4.97
CA ALA A 42 -16.71 -8.08 6.24
C ALA A 42 -17.27 -9.49 6.09
N ARG A 43 -18.40 -9.63 5.40
CA ARG A 43 -19.02 -10.94 5.15
C ARG A 43 -18.09 -11.87 4.37
N LEU A 44 -17.45 -11.33 3.33
CA LEU A 44 -16.52 -12.11 2.50
C LEU A 44 -15.39 -12.72 3.32
N TRP A 45 -14.75 -11.92 4.18
CA TRP A 45 -13.65 -12.39 5.01
C TRP A 45 -14.09 -13.32 6.13
N GLN A 46 -15.34 -13.16 6.63
CA GLN A 46 -15.89 -14.06 7.63
C GLN A 46 -16.28 -15.42 7.05
N THR A 47 -16.87 -15.45 5.87
CA THR A 47 -17.39 -16.67 5.25
C THR A 47 -16.40 -17.32 4.30
N MET A 48 -15.47 -16.56 3.73
CA MET A 48 -14.56 -16.99 2.67
C MET A 48 -15.32 -17.53 1.44
N GLN A 49 -16.55 -17.06 1.23
CA GLN A 49 -17.43 -17.48 0.13
C GLN A 49 -17.71 -16.29 -0.79
N PRO A 50 -17.01 -16.20 -1.94
CA PRO A 50 -17.26 -15.12 -2.88
C PRO A 50 -18.60 -15.31 -3.59
N GLU A 51 -19.35 -14.22 -3.77
CA GLU A 51 -20.65 -14.23 -4.43
C GLU A 51 -20.61 -13.62 -5.83
N ASN A 52 -19.47 -13.04 -6.23
CA ASN A 52 -19.31 -12.41 -7.55
C ASN A 52 -17.84 -12.40 -7.95
N ALA A 53 -17.56 -11.95 -9.18
CA ALA A 53 -16.21 -11.94 -9.73
C ALA A 53 -15.25 -11.02 -8.96
N VAL A 54 -15.74 -9.88 -8.47
CA VAL A 54 -14.91 -8.94 -7.67
C VAL A 54 -14.49 -9.60 -6.36
N GLU A 55 -15.42 -10.22 -5.64
CA GLU A 55 -15.13 -10.89 -4.38
C GLU A 55 -14.17 -12.07 -4.58
N LYS A 56 -14.34 -12.82 -5.68
CA LYS A 56 -13.42 -13.90 -6.03
C LYS A 56 -12.01 -13.36 -6.25
N ALA A 57 -11.86 -12.27 -6.99
CA ALA A 57 -10.56 -11.65 -7.23
C ALA A 57 -9.92 -11.12 -5.93
N ILE A 58 -10.72 -10.57 -5.01
CA ILE A 58 -10.24 -10.11 -3.71
C ILE A 58 -9.62 -11.26 -2.93
N LEU A 59 -10.29 -12.41 -2.86
CA LEU A 59 -9.75 -13.59 -2.17
C LEU A 59 -8.54 -14.17 -2.90
N ASP A 60 -8.64 -14.37 -4.22
CA ASP A 60 -7.60 -15.03 -5.00
C ASP A 60 -6.27 -14.25 -5.01
N ASN A 61 -6.33 -12.93 -4.94
CA ASN A 61 -5.15 -12.05 -4.99
C ASN A 61 -4.81 -11.42 -3.64
N GLU A 62 -5.50 -11.82 -2.58
CA GLU A 62 -5.30 -11.26 -1.24
C GLU A 62 -5.31 -9.73 -1.25
N ILE A 63 -6.29 -9.12 -1.93
CA ILE A 63 -6.43 -7.67 -1.97
C ILE A 63 -6.65 -7.17 -0.55
N GLY A 64 -5.78 -6.25 -0.10
CA GLY A 64 -5.77 -5.77 1.28
C GLY A 64 -4.42 -5.93 1.97
N MET A 65 -3.46 -6.62 1.32
CA MET A 65 -2.11 -6.77 1.86
C MET A 65 -1.19 -5.60 1.49
N TYR A 66 -1.61 -4.75 0.55
CA TYR A 66 -0.83 -3.61 0.08
C TYR A 66 -1.72 -2.40 -0.12
N ALA A 67 -1.13 -1.21 0.00
CA ALA A 67 -1.70 0.02 -0.52
C ALA A 67 -0.69 0.66 -1.46
N ILE A 68 -1.18 1.35 -2.48
CA ILE A 68 -0.33 2.05 -3.43
C ILE A 68 -0.68 3.54 -3.37
N CYS A 69 0.31 4.40 -3.23
CA CYS A 69 0.13 5.84 -3.36
C CYS A 69 0.76 6.27 -4.68
N THR A 70 -0.04 6.86 -5.55
CA THR A 70 0.44 7.38 -6.84
C THR A 70 0.05 8.84 -6.98
N GLU A 71 0.67 9.52 -7.92
CA GLU A 71 0.30 10.89 -8.24
C GLU A 71 -1.11 10.94 -8.85
N GLY A 72 -1.92 11.91 -8.40
CA GLY A 72 -3.28 12.13 -8.90
C GLY A 72 -3.47 13.56 -9.38
N GLU A 73 -4.62 13.86 -9.97
CA GLU A 73 -4.93 15.17 -10.54
C GLU A 73 -4.93 16.29 -9.51
N ASN A 74 -5.60 16.06 -8.37
CA ASN A 74 -5.80 17.05 -7.31
C ASN A 74 -5.23 16.61 -5.97
N GLY A 75 -4.24 15.71 -5.99
CA GLY A 75 -3.67 15.14 -4.79
C GLY A 75 -2.94 13.87 -5.13
N PHE A 76 -3.29 12.78 -4.46
CA PHE A 76 -2.74 11.47 -4.79
C PHE A 76 -3.85 10.44 -4.95
N THR A 77 -3.57 9.40 -5.73
CA THR A 77 -4.45 8.25 -5.88
C THR A 77 -4.01 7.20 -4.89
N TYR A 78 -4.94 6.71 -4.09
CA TYR A 78 -4.68 5.73 -3.03
C TYR A 78 -5.40 4.44 -3.35
N TRP A 79 -4.64 3.33 -3.41
CA TRP A 79 -5.12 2.01 -3.77
C TRP A 79 -5.12 1.07 -2.59
N ILE A 80 -6.12 0.20 -2.53
CA ILE A 80 -6.09 -1.03 -1.74
C ILE A 80 -5.87 -2.16 -2.73
N ALA A 81 -4.82 -2.96 -2.55
CA ALA A 81 -4.36 -3.87 -3.58
C ALA A 81 -3.77 -5.17 -3.00
N GLY A 82 -3.57 -6.12 -3.90
CA GLY A 82 -2.83 -7.35 -3.67
C GLY A 82 -1.96 -7.67 -4.86
N LEU A 83 -0.98 -8.56 -4.70
CA LEU A 83 -0.17 -9.03 -5.81
C LEU A 83 -1.05 -9.81 -6.79
N TYR A 84 -1.01 -9.41 -8.06
CA TYR A 84 -1.79 -10.06 -9.10
C TYR A 84 -1.24 -11.45 -9.41
N ARG A 85 -2.10 -12.45 -9.28
CA ARG A 85 -1.75 -13.86 -9.48
C ARG A 85 -2.27 -14.44 -10.80
N GLY A 86 -2.73 -13.57 -11.70
CA GLY A 86 -3.31 -13.97 -12.97
C GLY A 86 -4.82 -14.08 -12.91
N GLY A 87 -5.44 -14.42 -14.01
CA GLY A 87 -6.88 -14.56 -14.10
C GLY A 87 -7.61 -13.28 -14.52
N GLU A 88 -8.92 -13.34 -14.45
CA GLU A 88 -9.79 -12.24 -14.85
C GLU A 88 -9.61 -11.00 -13.98
N VAL A 89 -9.63 -9.83 -14.61
CA VAL A 89 -9.71 -8.54 -13.91
C VAL A 89 -11.13 -8.04 -14.08
N PRO A 90 -12.00 -8.24 -13.08
CA PRO A 90 -13.40 -7.84 -13.20
C PRO A 90 -13.56 -6.33 -13.21
N GLU A 91 -14.71 -5.86 -13.74
CA GLU A 91 -15.05 -4.45 -13.69
C GLU A 91 -15.06 -3.95 -12.24
N GLY A 92 -14.47 -2.79 -12.01
CA GLY A 92 -14.29 -2.21 -10.67
C GLY A 92 -12.91 -2.45 -10.08
N LEU A 93 -12.12 -3.35 -10.67
CA LEU A 93 -10.72 -3.57 -10.29
C LEU A 93 -9.81 -3.20 -11.46
N GLU A 94 -8.58 -2.80 -11.14
CA GLU A 94 -7.59 -2.39 -12.13
C GLU A 94 -6.22 -2.95 -11.74
N LEU A 95 -5.32 -3.00 -12.72
CA LEU A 95 -3.93 -3.41 -12.52
C LEU A 95 -3.03 -2.18 -12.42
N TYR A 96 -2.01 -2.29 -11.58
CA TYR A 96 -0.92 -1.32 -11.48
C TYR A 96 0.42 -2.06 -11.45
N SER A 97 1.36 -1.63 -12.28
CA SER A 97 2.67 -2.30 -12.39
C SER A 97 3.81 -1.38 -12.01
N PHE A 98 4.76 -1.94 -11.27
CA PHE A 98 6.06 -1.32 -11.00
C PHE A 98 7.11 -2.02 -11.86
N SER A 99 8.00 -1.24 -12.47
CA SER A 99 9.17 -1.78 -13.17
C SER A 99 10.17 -2.35 -12.16
N ALA A 100 11.03 -3.25 -12.61
CA ALA A 100 12.15 -3.72 -11.80
C ALA A 100 12.96 -2.52 -11.31
N SER A 101 13.34 -2.53 -10.04
CA SER A 101 14.00 -1.38 -9.42
C SER A 101 14.76 -1.80 -8.17
N ASP A 102 15.63 -0.91 -7.71
CA ASP A 102 16.05 -0.91 -6.31
C ASP A 102 14.97 -0.26 -5.46
N TRP A 103 14.85 -0.68 -4.22
CA TRP A 103 13.84 -0.20 -3.28
C TRP A 103 14.46 0.14 -1.94
N ALA A 104 14.04 1.24 -1.36
CA ALA A 104 14.25 1.52 0.05
C ALA A 104 13.06 0.93 0.82
N VAL A 105 13.34 -0.01 1.69
CA VAL A 105 12.33 -0.78 2.41
C VAL A 105 12.35 -0.36 3.88
N PHE A 106 11.33 0.38 4.30
CA PHE A 106 11.19 0.88 5.67
C PHE A 106 10.19 0.01 6.42
N THR A 107 10.50 -0.32 7.67
CA THR A 107 9.64 -1.15 8.53
C THR A 107 9.35 -0.43 9.83
N ALA A 108 8.10 -0.53 10.29
CA ALA A 108 7.66 -0.02 11.58
C ALA A 108 6.89 -1.10 12.34
N ARG A 109 6.88 -0.99 13.67
CA ARG A 109 6.14 -1.86 14.58
C ARG A 109 5.26 -1.00 15.47
N GLY A 110 4.01 -1.37 15.63
CA GLY A 110 3.05 -0.68 16.48
C GLY A 110 1.64 -0.78 15.94
N SER A 111 0.68 -0.33 16.73
CA SER A 111 -0.74 -0.35 16.35
C SER A 111 -1.03 0.64 15.22
N MET A 112 -1.94 0.23 14.34
CA MET A 112 -2.39 1.05 13.21
C MET A 112 -3.50 2.02 13.66
N PRO A 113 -3.66 3.17 13.01
CA PRO A 113 -2.84 3.67 11.89
C PRO A 113 -1.59 4.45 12.34
N GLY A 114 -1.41 4.66 13.65
CA GLY A 114 -0.38 5.54 14.19
C GLY A 114 1.04 5.16 13.78
N SER A 115 1.39 3.87 13.83
CA SER A 115 2.73 3.40 13.48
C SER A 115 3.07 3.71 12.01
N LEU A 116 2.13 3.51 11.09
CA LEU A 116 2.34 3.79 9.67
C LEU A 116 2.44 5.29 9.41
N GLN A 117 1.58 6.08 10.04
CA GLN A 117 1.61 7.54 9.89
C GLN A 117 2.92 8.14 10.41
N THR A 118 3.41 7.64 11.54
CA THR A 118 4.70 8.03 12.10
C THR A 118 5.84 7.65 11.15
N LEU A 119 5.81 6.43 10.62
CA LEU A 119 6.81 5.98 9.64
C LEU A 119 6.79 6.85 8.39
N ASN A 120 5.62 7.12 7.85
CA ASN A 120 5.47 7.94 6.65
C ASN A 120 6.05 9.35 6.87
N THR A 121 5.77 9.95 8.00
CA THR A 121 6.32 11.26 8.36
C THR A 121 7.85 11.21 8.42
N ALA A 122 8.41 10.18 9.06
CA ALA A 122 9.86 10.01 9.17
C ALA A 122 10.52 9.81 7.80
N VAL A 123 9.92 9.03 6.91
CA VAL A 123 10.45 8.81 5.57
C VAL A 123 10.56 10.13 4.79
N TRP A 124 9.48 10.91 4.77
CA TRP A 124 9.42 12.11 3.93
C TRP A 124 10.09 13.34 4.55
N ARG A 125 10.06 13.48 5.88
CA ARG A 125 10.61 14.63 6.58
C ARG A 125 12.04 14.45 7.08
N GLU A 126 12.45 13.20 7.31
CA GLU A 126 13.77 12.91 7.89
C GLU A 126 14.68 12.18 6.91
N TRP A 127 14.22 11.06 6.34
CA TRP A 127 15.08 10.24 5.48
C TRP A 127 15.37 10.90 4.12
N PHE A 128 14.34 11.37 3.41
CA PHE A 128 14.56 12.01 2.10
C PHE A 128 15.46 13.23 2.16
N PRO A 129 15.31 14.15 3.13
CA PRO A 129 16.20 15.30 3.24
C PRO A 129 17.63 14.97 3.68
N SER A 130 17.88 13.76 4.20
CA SER A 130 19.22 13.34 4.69
C SER A 130 19.78 12.18 3.86
N GLU A 131 19.65 10.95 4.33
CA GLU A 131 20.17 9.77 3.63
C GLU A 131 19.58 9.61 2.24
N GLY A 132 18.33 9.99 2.05
CA GLY A 132 17.65 9.93 0.76
C GLY A 132 18.25 10.82 -0.32
N GLN A 133 19.09 11.78 0.05
CA GLN A 133 19.80 12.61 -0.93
C GLN A 133 20.75 11.82 -1.83
N LYS A 134 21.14 10.63 -1.43
CA LYS A 134 21.97 9.71 -2.23
C LYS A 134 21.18 8.99 -3.31
N TYR A 135 19.87 9.13 -3.29
CA TYR A 135 18.94 8.41 -4.17
C TYR A 135 17.93 9.38 -4.76
N ASN A 136 17.42 9.02 -5.94
CA ASN A 136 16.23 9.65 -6.50
C ASN A 136 15.09 8.64 -6.41
N ALA A 137 13.88 9.15 -6.23
CA ALA A 137 12.72 8.30 -6.38
C ALA A 137 12.65 7.79 -7.82
N ASN A 138 12.37 6.50 -7.98
CA ASN A 138 12.21 5.89 -9.31
C ASN A 138 10.72 5.84 -9.64
N GLY A 139 10.19 6.97 -10.11
CA GLY A 139 8.77 7.17 -10.31
C GLY A 139 8.11 7.87 -9.12
N THR A 140 6.80 7.98 -9.17
CA THR A 140 6.00 8.73 -8.18
C THR A 140 5.19 7.83 -7.24
N ALA A 141 5.19 6.52 -7.48
CA ALA A 141 4.40 5.56 -6.72
C ALA A 141 5.21 4.94 -5.59
N THR A 142 4.55 4.73 -4.46
CA THR A 142 5.10 4.03 -3.29
C THR A 142 4.15 2.95 -2.83
N LEU A 143 4.67 1.95 -2.11
CA LEU A 143 3.89 0.88 -1.52
C LEU A 143 3.82 1.03 -0.01
N GLU A 144 2.63 0.81 0.55
CA GLU A 144 2.46 0.44 1.96
C GLU A 144 2.29 -1.07 2.00
N VAL A 145 2.99 -1.71 2.92
CA VAL A 145 3.01 -3.17 3.03
C VAL A 145 2.52 -3.56 4.42
N TYR A 146 1.53 -4.44 4.46
CA TYR A 146 0.91 -4.89 5.70
C TYR A 146 1.27 -6.34 5.96
N SER A 147 1.24 -6.73 7.24
CA SER A 147 1.45 -8.12 7.64
C SER A 147 0.14 -8.74 8.11
N ALA A 148 0.13 -10.07 8.23
CA ALA A 148 -0.97 -10.79 8.86
C ALA A 148 -0.98 -10.49 10.37
N GLY A 149 -2.14 -10.64 10.99
CA GLY A 149 -2.29 -10.44 12.43
C GLY A 149 -3.23 -9.28 12.76
N ASN A 150 -3.23 -8.90 14.03
CA ASN A 150 -4.13 -7.87 14.51
C ASN A 150 -3.51 -6.48 14.34
N PRO A 151 -4.07 -5.62 13.46
CA PRO A 151 -3.54 -4.27 13.24
C PRO A 151 -3.58 -3.37 14.49
N GLN A 152 -4.35 -3.74 15.49
CA GLN A 152 -4.45 -2.99 16.74
C GLN A 152 -3.39 -3.42 17.76
N SER A 153 -2.67 -4.49 17.48
CA SER A 153 -1.59 -4.97 18.38
C SER A 153 -0.40 -4.00 18.40
N PRO A 154 0.22 -3.78 19.57
CA PRO A 154 1.46 -2.99 19.65
C PRO A 154 2.64 -3.67 18.94
N ASP A 155 2.53 -4.96 18.61
CA ASP A 155 3.56 -5.72 17.89
C ASP A 155 3.30 -5.83 16.40
N TYR A 156 2.24 -5.19 15.89
CA TYR A 156 1.91 -5.25 14.47
C TYR A 156 3.02 -4.61 13.62
N GLU A 157 3.40 -5.28 12.54
CA GLU A 157 4.43 -4.79 11.62
C GLU A 157 3.81 -4.30 10.31
N CYS A 158 4.30 -3.17 9.83
CA CYS A 158 3.94 -2.62 8.53
C CYS A 158 5.18 -2.00 7.91
N GLY A 159 5.08 -1.63 6.65
CA GLY A 159 6.22 -1.04 5.94
C GLY A 159 5.82 -0.03 4.88
N ILE A 160 6.80 0.77 4.49
CA ILE A 160 6.70 1.66 3.34
C ILE A 160 7.87 1.32 2.44
N TRP A 161 7.59 1.03 1.18
CA TRP A 161 8.60 0.71 0.18
C TRP A 161 8.63 1.79 -0.89
N VAL A 162 9.80 2.36 -1.13
CA VAL A 162 10.00 3.45 -2.09
C VAL A 162 10.94 2.97 -3.19
N PRO A 163 10.51 2.95 -4.46
CA PRO A 163 11.42 2.62 -5.55
C PRO A 163 12.42 3.76 -5.73
N ILE A 164 13.69 3.39 -5.84
CA ILE A 164 14.80 4.35 -5.87
C ILE A 164 15.79 4.02 -6.98
N GLN A 165 16.61 5.03 -7.32
CA GLN A 165 17.78 4.87 -8.14
C GLN A 165 18.87 5.79 -7.58
N ARG A 166 20.14 5.41 -7.75
CA ARG A 166 21.23 6.26 -7.28
C ARG A 166 21.28 7.58 -8.05
N ALA A 167 21.42 8.64 -7.29
CA ALA A 167 21.54 9.96 -7.86
C ALA A 167 22.86 10.12 -8.64
#